data_56e6cc4eb4769ae822a395d91986ec9f
#
_entry.id   56e6cc4eb4769ae822a395d91986ec9f
#
_cell.length_a   1.000
_cell.length_b   1.000
_cell.length_c   1.000
_cell.angle_alpha   90.00
_cell.angle_beta   90.00
_cell.angle_gamma   90.00
#
_symmetry.space_group_name_H-M   'P 1'
#
loop_
_entity.id
_entity.type
_entity.pdbx_description
1 polymer ?
#
loop_
_entity_poly.entity_id
_entity_poly.type
_entity_poly.pdbx_seq_one_letter_code
_entity_poly.pdbx_strand_id
1 'polypeptide(L)'
;MNFAFTTSTREILEQVVREPRMRAMTTIPVFAPQTIGLIIAVYAVFGTSTYLYLNGYLHVVPMMLINGVAIYGAFTPLHDGTHRSVSANRRLNDLLGTISCLLLLPGITTRIYRYLHLVHHRYAGDKDKDPDEIFVRTPWYLVPFIIPFPDIVWSTWYIRHWSTRPPGERFEFACSLTFYIGFHAFWLSSPYAMEFFLVWMIPQRIGGFLVVYFFARIQHPAGVTWEEAPVRTTVHIPSNPLVTVAMLGQCVHCLHHFLPTVPFYRYHRAWEAGRSLFETQNIPVRRLFSPATEILVPQRETREWQELEVVAVEDVAQGTRSFVFGVPAGAKGTLPPFEAGAHIDVRSREGLVRQYSLCGSPSEQAYYRIAIKRENDGRGGSKALHEELQTGSRVSIGAPRNNFPLLPDAREYTLVAGGIGVT
;
A
#
# COMPACT_ATOMS: atom_id res chain seq x y z
N MET A 1 15.26 1.51 -5.47
CA MET A 1 14.65 2.64 -4.75
C MET A 1 14.40 2.20 -3.32
N ASN A 2 15.04 2.83 -2.35
CA ASN A 2 14.72 2.58 -0.94
C ASN A 2 13.43 3.35 -0.64
N PHE A 3 12.36 2.64 -0.35
CA PHE A 3 11.14 3.24 0.19
C PHE A 3 11.48 3.78 1.58
N ALA A 4 11.29 5.08 1.80
CA ALA A 4 11.37 5.67 3.13
C ALA A 4 10.06 5.31 3.85
N PHE A 5 10.02 4.13 4.46
CA PHE A 5 8.93 3.77 5.36
C PHE A 5 9.01 4.62 6.64
N THR A 6 7.85 4.98 7.19
CA THR A 6 7.82 5.47 8.57
C THR A 6 8.36 4.37 9.49
N THR A 7 8.92 4.72 10.64
CA THR A 7 9.50 3.75 11.59
C THR A 7 8.51 2.63 11.91
N SER A 8 7.24 2.95 12.13
CA SER A 8 6.20 1.94 12.42
C SER A 8 5.91 1.00 11.23
N THR A 9 5.90 1.49 10.00
CA THR A 9 5.68 0.64 8.82
C THR A 9 6.86 -0.29 8.58
N ARG A 10 8.08 0.17 8.84
CA ARG A 10 9.29 -0.64 8.74
C ARG A 10 9.30 -1.76 9.78
N GLU A 11 8.92 -1.46 11.01
CA GLU A 11 8.80 -2.44 12.09
C GLU A 11 7.77 -3.53 11.77
N ILE A 12 6.61 -3.14 11.22
CA ILE A 12 5.59 -4.09 10.77
C ILE A 12 6.16 -5.02 9.68
N LEU A 13 6.83 -4.45 8.68
CA LEU A 13 7.45 -5.23 7.62
C LEU A 13 8.52 -6.18 8.15
N GLU A 14 9.34 -5.75 9.09
CA GLU A 14 10.36 -6.59 9.71
C GLU A 14 9.74 -7.73 10.51
N GLN A 15 8.66 -7.50 11.25
CA GLN A 15 7.91 -8.53 11.96
C GLN A 15 7.26 -9.53 10.99
N VAL A 16 6.62 -9.02 9.94
CA VAL A 16 6.00 -9.86 8.89
C VAL A 16 7.03 -10.77 8.21
N VAL A 17 8.20 -10.23 7.86
CA VAL A 17 9.24 -10.99 7.16
C VAL A 17 9.97 -11.99 8.09
N ARG A 18 9.96 -11.76 9.40
CA ARG A 18 10.50 -12.71 10.38
C ARG A 18 9.66 -13.98 10.52
N GLU A 19 8.35 -13.89 10.28
CA GLU A 19 7.47 -15.06 10.30
C GLU A 19 7.84 -16.01 9.15
N PRO A 20 8.25 -17.28 9.43
CA PRO A 20 8.73 -18.22 8.39
C PRO A 20 7.72 -18.44 7.26
N ARG A 21 6.42 -18.47 7.59
CA ARG A 21 5.33 -18.63 6.61
C ARG A 21 5.25 -17.43 5.68
N MET A 22 5.39 -16.22 6.22
CA MET A 22 5.39 -14.98 5.43
C MET A 22 6.62 -14.88 4.54
N ARG A 23 7.79 -15.26 5.04
CA ARG A 23 9.03 -15.31 4.26
C ARG A 23 8.91 -16.22 3.03
N ALA A 24 8.26 -17.38 3.18
CA ALA A 24 7.97 -18.26 2.03
C ALA A 24 7.04 -17.59 1.00
N MET A 25 6.09 -16.76 1.43
CA MET A 25 5.17 -16.04 0.51
C MET A 25 5.86 -14.91 -0.24
N THR A 26 6.83 -14.22 0.36
CA THR A 26 7.60 -13.11 -0.25
C THR A 26 8.75 -13.57 -1.15
N THR A 27 9.09 -14.85 -1.15
CA THR A 27 10.14 -15.40 -2.02
C THR A 27 9.71 -15.31 -3.48
N ILE A 28 10.51 -14.63 -4.30
CA ILE A 28 10.27 -14.50 -5.74
C ILE A 28 10.45 -15.85 -6.41
N PRO A 29 9.47 -16.36 -7.17
CA PRO A 29 9.58 -17.64 -7.86
C PRO A 29 10.58 -17.56 -9.03
N VAL A 30 11.13 -18.69 -9.44
CA VAL A 30 11.91 -18.77 -10.70
C VAL A 30 11.02 -18.38 -11.86
N PHE A 31 9.79 -18.90 -11.89
CA PHE A 31 8.67 -18.39 -12.69
C PHE A 31 7.36 -18.75 -11.97
N ALA A 32 6.30 -17.94 -12.21
CA ALA A 32 5.00 -18.11 -11.58
C ALA A 32 4.04 -18.84 -12.54
N PRO A 33 3.82 -20.17 -12.44
CA PRO A 33 2.98 -20.91 -13.36
C PRO A 33 1.52 -20.43 -13.34
N GLN A 34 1.02 -19.96 -12.19
CA GLN A 34 -0.34 -19.41 -12.07
C GLN A 34 -0.48 -18.10 -12.85
N THR A 35 0.51 -17.21 -12.79
CA THR A 35 0.52 -15.97 -13.56
C THR A 35 0.62 -16.24 -15.06
N ILE A 36 1.46 -17.22 -15.47
CA ILE A 36 1.56 -17.66 -16.88
C ILE A 36 0.25 -18.30 -17.33
N GLY A 37 -0.35 -19.14 -16.50
CA GLY A 37 -1.67 -19.74 -16.77
C GLY A 37 -2.76 -18.69 -16.96
N LEU A 38 -2.75 -17.62 -16.16
CA LEU A 38 -3.68 -16.50 -16.34
C LEU A 38 -3.45 -15.77 -17.66
N ILE A 39 -2.19 -15.52 -18.07
CA ILE A 39 -1.88 -14.92 -19.38
C ILE A 39 -2.48 -15.78 -20.51
N ILE A 40 -2.21 -17.10 -20.48
CA ILE A 40 -2.74 -18.02 -21.49
C ILE A 40 -4.26 -18.02 -21.50
N ALA A 41 -4.90 -18.09 -20.32
CA ALA A 41 -6.36 -18.09 -20.20
C ALA A 41 -7.00 -16.81 -20.75
N VAL A 42 -6.42 -15.64 -20.46
CA VAL A 42 -6.88 -14.34 -20.97
C VAL A 42 -6.89 -14.33 -22.51
N TYR A 43 -5.79 -14.73 -23.14
CA TYR A 43 -5.70 -14.75 -24.60
C TYR A 43 -6.60 -15.83 -25.22
N ALA A 44 -6.72 -16.99 -24.58
CA ALA A 44 -7.61 -18.05 -25.04
C ALA A 44 -9.08 -17.63 -24.96
N VAL A 45 -9.51 -17.02 -23.86
CA VAL A 45 -10.89 -16.51 -23.70
C VAL A 45 -11.18 -15.42 -24.71
N PHE A 46 -10.29 -14.43 -24.84
CA PHE A 46 -10.43 -13.34 -25.82
C PHE A 46 -10.50 -13.88 -27.25
N GLY A 47 -9.57 -14.75 -27.63
CA GLY A 47 -9.52 -15.34 -28.98
C GLY A 47 -10.73 -16.22 -29.28
N THR A 48 -11.15 -17.06 -28.31
CA THR A 48 -12.30 -17.95 -28.49
C THR A 48 -13.62 -17.16 -28.65
N SER A 49 -13.86 -16.18 -27.76
CA SER A 49 -15.09 -15.36 -27.84
C SER A 49 -15.15 -14.55 -29.13
N THR A 50 -14.01 -14.00 -29.55
CA THR A 50 -13.89 -13.31 -30.83
C THR A 50 -14.16 -14.24 -32.02
N TYR A 51 -13.56 -15.43 -32.01
CA TYR A 51 -13.79 -16.43 -33.04
C TYR A 51 -15.27 -16.83 -33.14
N LEU A 52 -15.91 -17.10 -32.02
CA LEU A 52 -17.34 -17.46 -31.95
C LEU A 52 -18.24 -16.32 -32.48
N TYR A 53 -17.91 -15.07 -32.18
CA TYR A 53 -18.62 -13.91 -32.70
C TYR A 53 -18.48 -13.77 -34.22
N LEU A 54 -17.25 -13.83 -34.72
CA LEU A 54 -16.97 -13.67 -36.16
C LEU A 54 -17.60 -14.77 -37.00
N ASN A 55 -17.86 -15.96 -36.42
CA ASN A 55 -18.52 -17.08 -37.08
C ASN A 55 -20.04 -17.18 -36.80
N GLY A 56 -20.63 -16.17 -36.13
CA GLY A 56 -22.07 -16.11 -35.89
C GLY A 56 -22.59 -16.98 -34.74
N TYR A 57 -21.70 -17.62 -33.93
CA TYR A 57 -22.08 -18.47 -32.80
C TYR A 57 -22.31 -17.68 -31.51
N LEU A 58 -21.84 -16.42 -31.42
CA LEU A 58 -21.97 -15.59 -30.25
C LEU A 58 -22.45 -14.18 -30.66
N HIS A 59 -23.42 -13.64 -29.95
CA HIS A 59 -23.86 -12.25 -30.15
C HIS A 59 -22.82 -11.24 -29.71
N VAL A 60 -22.86 -10.03 -30.30
CA VAL A 60 -21.90 -8.95 -30.10
C VAL A 60 -21.81 -8.51 -28.61
N VAL A 61 -22.95 -8.37 -27.92
CA VAL A 61 -22.96 -7.88 -26.54
C VAL A 61 -22.26 -8.84 -25.56
N PRO A 62 -22.62 -10.14 -25.49
CA PRO A 62 -21.89 -11.07 -24.64
C PRO A 62 -20.41 -11.20 -25.04
N MET A 63 -20.07 -11.14 -26.34
CA MET A 63 -18.68 -11.12 -26.77
C MET A 63 -17.93 -9.92 -26.22
N MET A 64 -18.49 -8.69 -26.31
CA MET A 64 -17.86 -7.48 -25.75
C MET A 64 -17.63 -7.58 -24.24
N LEU A 65 -18.59 -8.15 -23.50
CA LEU A 65 -18.46 -8.34 -22.06
C LEU A 65 -17.38 -9.38 -21.71
N ILE A 66 -17.35 -10.51 -22.40
CA ILE A 66 -16.34 -11.57 -22.21
C ILE A 66 -14.94 -11.02 -22.53
N ASN A 67 -14.79 -10.32 -23.65
CA ASN A 67 -13.52 -9.70 -24.01
C ASN A 67 -13.11 -8.62 -23.02
N GLY A 68 -14.04 -7.81 -22.50
CA GLY A 68 -13.77 -6.82 -21.47
C GLY A 68 -13.27 -7.45 -20.16
N VAL A 69 -13.87 -8.56 -19.72
CA VAL A 69 -13.40 -9.30 -18.55
C VAL A 69 -12.03 -9.96 -18.82
N ALA A 70 -11.78 -10.49 -20.00
CA ALA A 70 -10.46 -11.00 -20.35
C ALA A 70 -9.40 -9.90 -20.30
N ILE A 71 -9.69 -8.73 -20.85
CA ILE A 71 -8.80 -7.56 -20.82
C ILE A 71 -8.54 -7.10 -19.38
N TYR A 72 -9.57 -7.11 -18.51
CA TYR A 72 -9.39 -6.88 -17.07
C TYR A 72 -8.40 -7.87 -16.46
N GLY A 73 -8.53 -9.16 -16.76
CA GLY A 73 -7.61 -10.21 -16.28
C GLY A 73 -6.17 -10.02 -16.74
N ALA A 74 -5.95 -9.41 -17.91
CA ALA A 74 -4.63 -9.13 -18.47
C ALA A 74 -3.80 -8.15 -17.61
N PHE A 75 -4.44 -7.31 -16.80
CA PHE A 75 -3.76 -6.34 -15.96
C PHE A 75 -2.99 -6.99 -14.80
N THR A 76 -3.52 -8.04 -14.20
CA THR A 76 -2.90 -8.69 -13.02
C THR A 76 -1.48 -9.19 -13.27
N PRO A 77 -1.13 -9.87 -14.38
CA PRO A 77 0.25 -10.25 -14.67
C PRO A 77 1.17 -9.06 -14.97
N LEU A 78 0.67 -7.97 -15.57
CA LEU A 78 1.43 -6.74 -15.71
C LEU A 78 1.76 -6.15 -14.34
N HIS A 79 0.77 -6.07 -13.47
CA HIS A 79 0.90 -5.56 -12.11
C HIS A 79 1.92 -6.37 -11.29
N ASP A 80 1.83 -7.70 -11.29
CA ASP A 80 2.84 -8.58 -10.69
C ASP A 80 4.23 -8.35 -11.32
N GLY A 81 4.30 -8.18 -12.65
CA GLY A 81 5.52 -7.87 -13.38
C GLY A 81 6.18 -6.56 -12.95
N THR A 82 5.40 -5.54 -12.56
CA THR A 82 5.94 -4.28 -12.05
C THR A 82 6.70 -4.46 -10.74
N HIS A 83 6.29 -5.39 -9.91
CA HIS A 83 6.91 -5.75 -8.63
C HIS A 83 7.94 -6.87 -8.72
N ARG A 84 8.20 -7.33 -9.95
CA ARG A 84 9.14 -8.43 -10.22
C ARG A 84 8.77 -9.75 -9.54
N SER A 85 7.48 -9.99 -9.35
CA SER A 85 6.96 -11.18 -8.68
C SER A 85 6.59 -12.33 -9.63
N VAL A 86 6.70 -12.13 -10.96
CA VAL A 86 6.42 -13.17 -11.98
C VAL A 86 7.61 -14.10 -12.18
N SER A 87 8.84 -13.58 -12.17
CA SER A 87 10.06 -14.38 -12.34
C SER A 87 11.28 -13.75 -11.70
N ALA A 88 12.16 -14.57 -11.14
CA ALA A 88 13.49 -14.16 -10.68
C ALA A 88 14.37 -13.66 -11.84
N ASN A 89 14.14 -14.12 -13.06
CA ASN A 89 14.78 -13.58 -14.26
C ASN A 89 14.09 -12.27 -14.66
N ARG A 90 14.78 -11.15 -14.50
CA ARG A 90 14.25 -9.80 -14.76
C ARG A 90 13.73 -9.61 -16.18
N ARG A 91 14.43 -10.15 -17.19
CA ARG A 91 14.02 -10.02 -18.60
C ARG A 91 12.75 -10.81 -18.89
N LEU A 92 12.66 -12.04 -18.38
CA LEU A 92 11.47 -12.87 -18.50
C LEU A 92 10.29 -12.25 -17.76
N ASN A 93 10.50 -11.73 -16.56
CA ASN A 93 9.48 -11.01 -15.80
C ASN A 93 8.90 -9.84 -16.60
N ASP A 94 9.76 -8.98 -17.15
CA ASP A 94 9.33 -7.79 -17.87
C ASP A 94 8.66 -8.14 -19.21
N LEU A 95 9.14 -9.19 -19.89
CA LEU A 95 8.53 -9.70 -21.11
C LEU A 95 7.11 -10.25 -20.86
N LEU A 96 6.94 -11.11 -19.85
CA LEU A 96 5.64 -11.70 -19.50
C LEU A 96 4.62 -10.63 -19.08
N GLY A 97 5.01 -9.65 -18.26
CA GLY A 97 4.16 -8.54 -17.92
C GLY A 97 3.76 -7.69 -19.14
N THR A 98 4.71 -7.41 -20.03
CA THR A 98 4.44 -6.66 -21.28
C THR A 98 3.48 -7.42 -22.21
N ILE A 99 3.73 -8.71 -22.43
CA ILE A 99 2.84 -9.55 -23.26
C ILE A 99 1.43 -9.57 -22.68
N SER A 100 1.29 -9.73 -21.36
CA SER A 100 -0.05 -9.81 -20.75
C SER A 100 -0.88 -8.58 -21.02
N CYS A 101 -0.27 -7.41 -21.06
CA CYS A 101 -0.96 -6.12 -21.14
C CYS A 101 -1.27 -5.65 -22.57
N LEU A 102 -0.86 -6.37 -23.61
CA LEU A 102 -1.10 -5.94 -25.00
C LEU A 102 -2.57 -5.74 -25.35
N LEU A 103 -3.47 -6.48 -24.69
CA LEU A 103 -4.91 -6.33 -24.91
C LEU A 103 -5.49 -5.08 -24.25
N LEU A 104 -4.92 -4.62 -23.14
CA LEU A 104 -5.38 -3.43 -22.41
C LEU A 104 -4.63 -2.17 -22.86
N LEU A 105 -3.29 -2.25 -22.93
CA LEU A 105 -2.38 -1.13 -23.17
C LEU A 105 -1.36 -1.52 -24.24
N PRO A 106 -1.76 -1.61 -25.51
CA PRO A 106 -0.85 -2.03 -26.59
C PRO A 106 0.33 -1.07 -26.71
N GLY A 107 1.53 -1.65 -26.66
CA GLY A 107 2.78 -0.90 -26.73
C GLY A 107 3.32 -0.43 -25.38
N ILE A 108 2.54 -0.39 -24.31
CA ILE A 108 3.06 -0.09 -22.99
C ILE A 108 3.89 -1.28 -22.47
N THR A 109 5.11 -1.00 -22.01
CA THR A 109 5.98 -2.01 -21.43
C THR A 109 5.83 -2.08 -19.91
N THR A 110 6.15 -3.23 -19.34
CA THR A 110 6.22 -3.40 -17.87
C THR A 110 7.15 -2.36 -17.22
N ARG A 111 8.20 -1.93 -17.90
CA ARG A 111 9.14 -0.94 -17.39
C ARG A 111 8.50 0.45 -17.27
N ILE A 112 7.75 0.88 -18.28
CA ILE A 112 7.04 2.17 -18.27
C ILE A 112 5.97 2.14 -17.18
N TYR A 113 5.13 1.09 -17.16
CA TYR A 113 4.07 0.98 -16.17
C TYR A 113 4.63 0.86 -14.74
N ARG A 114 5.74 0.17 -14.55
CA ARG A 114 6.44 0.09 -13.25
C ARG A 114 6.76 1.46 -12.67
N TYR A 115 7.19 2.41 -13.48
CA TYR A 115 7.46 3.76 -12.99
C TYR A 115 6.18 4.39 -12.40
N LEU A 116 5.10 4.40 -13.16
CA LEU A 116 3.81 4.96 -12.72
C LEU A 116 3.33 4.30 -11.42
N HIS A 117 3.35 2.99 -11.40
CA HIS A 117 2.85 2.21 -10.27
C HIS A 117 3.72 2.32 -9.01
N LEU A 118 5.05 2.40 -9.14
CA LEU A 118 5.92 2.65 -7.99
C LEU A 118 5.80 4.09 -7.46
N VAL A 119 5.44 5.06 -8.31
CA VAL A 119 5.10 6.41 -7.86
C VAL A 119 3.78 6.39 -7.09
N HIS A 120 2.77 5.67 -7.59
CA HIS A 120 1.53 5.42 -6.85
C HIS A 120 1.80 4.82 -5.46
N HIS A 121 2.56 3.73 -5.35
CA HIS A 121 2.92 3.15 -4.05
C HIS A 121 3.60 4.13 -3.09
N ARG A 122 4.47 5.00 -3.62
CA ARG A 122 5.20 5.97 -2.81
C ARG A 122 4.34 7.12 -2.32
N TYR A 123 3.37 7.54 -3.11
CA TYR A 123 2.58 8.74 -2.87
C TYR A 123 1.09 8.46 -2.81
N ALA A 124 0.68 7.21 -2.57
CA ALA A 124 -0.72 6.83 -2.54
C ALA A 124 -1.58 7.81 -1.75
N GLY A 125 -2.65 8.31 -2.37
CA GLY A 125 -3.55 9.30 -1.81
C GLY A 125 -3.11 10.77 -1.89
N ASP A 126 -1.88 11.06 -2.36
CA ASP A 126 -1.42 12.46 -2.59
C ASP A 126 -2.00 12.99 -3.91
N LYS A 127 -2.81 14.05 -3.84
CA LYS A 127 -3.55 14.59 -4.99
C LYS A 127 -2.66 15.10 -6.14
N ASP A 128 -1.42 15.49 -5.85
CA ASP A 128 -0.51 16.11 -6.81
C ASP A 128 0.58 15.16 -7.32
N LYS A 129 0.88 14.11 -6.53
CA LYS A 129 2.00 13.19 -6.81
C LYS A 129 1.57 11.77 -7.16
N ASP A 130 0.35 11.35 -6.80
CA ASP A 130 -0.15 10.02 -7.11
C ASP A 130 -0.84 10.01 -8.48
N PRO A 131 -0.33 9.24 -9.48
CA PRO A 131 -0.95 9.16 -10.81
C PRO A 131 -2.36 8.57 -10.79
N ASP A 132 -2.73 7.80 -9.76
CA ASP A 132 -4.01 7.11 -9.67
C ASP A 132 -5.06 7.87 -8.83
N GLU A 133 -4.68 8.93 -8.12
CA GLU A 133 -5.57 9.67 -7.24
C GLU A 133 -6.75 10.33 -8.00
N ILE A 134 -6.57 10.67 -9.27
CA ILE A 134 -7.65 11.15 -10.12
C ILE A 134 -8.81 10.13 -10.20
N PHE A 135 -8.51 8.84 -10.25
CA PHE A 135 -9.53 7.80 -10.31
C PHE A 135 -10.31 7.66 -9.00
N VAL A 136 -9.61 7.85 -7.88
CA VAL A 136 -10.20 7.80 -6.54
C VAL A 136 -11.13 8.98 -6.29
N ARG A 137 -10.69 10.20 -6.66
CA ARG A 137 -11.43 11.46 -6.43
C ARG A 137 -12.48 11.78 -7.49
N THR A 138 -12.48 11.08 -8.63
CA THR A 138 -13.46 11.34 -9.70
C THR A 138 -14.89 11.33 -9.16
N PRO A 139 -15.66 12.43 -9.27
CA PRO A 139 -17.06 12.46 -8.90
C PRO A 139 -17.87 11.42 -9.67
N TRP A 140 -18.93 10.89 -9.08
CA TRP A 140 -19.71 9.78 -9.64
C TRP A 140 -20.22 10.06 -11.08
N TYR A 141 -20.59 11.29 -11.38
CA TYR A 141 -21.09 11.69 -12.71
C TYR A 141 -20.00 11.78 -13.78
N LEU A 142 -18.71 11.85 -13.40
CA LEU A 142 -17.56 11.80 -14.31
C LEU A 142 -16.96 10.42 -14.46
N VAL A 143 -17.39 9.45 -13.64
CA VAL A 143 -16.90 8.07 -13.67
C VAL A 143 -16.93 7.45 -15.08
N PRO A 144 -18.04 7.56 -15.87
CA PRO A 144 -18.08 6.97 -17.22
C PRO A 144 -17.10 7.61 -18.21
N PHE A 145 -16.61 8.81 -17.94
CA PHE A 145 -15.76 9.59 -18.86
C PHE A 145 -14.27 9.55 -18.51
N ILE A 146 -13.91 9.16 -17.30
CA ILE A 146 -12.51 9.15 -16.83
C ILE A 146 -12.04 7.72 -16.56
N ILE A 147 -12.80 6.95 -15.82
CA ILE A 147 -12.38 5.62 -15.36
C ILE A 147 -12.13 4.60 -16.50
N PRO A 148 -12.88 4.57 -17.63
CA PRO A 148 -12.58 3.68 -18.73
C PRO A 148 -11.30 3.99 -19.52
N PHE A 149 -10.61 5.10 -19.20
CA PHE A 149 -9.50 5.63 -19.99
C PHE A 149 -8.16 5.72 -19.23
N PRO A 150 -7.70 4.64 -18.54
CA PRO A 150 -6.44 4.68 -17.83
C PRO A 150 -5.24 4.94 -18.74
N ASP A 151 -5.29 4.47 -19.98
CA ASP A 151 -4.26 4.69 -21.00
C ASP A 151 -4.02 6.17 -21.27
N ILE A 152 -5.08 6.98 -21.35
CA ILE A 152 -4.98 8.43 -21.55
C ILE A 152 -4.47 9.13 -20.28
N VAL A 153 -5.01 8.76 -19.12
CA VAL A 153 -4.63 9.37 -17.83
C VAL A 153 -3.15 9.12 -17.54
N TRP A 154 -2.70 7.86 -17.60
CA TRP A 154 -1.32 7.48 -17.31
C TRP A 154 -0.33 8.04 -18.34
N SER A 155 -0.68 8.04 -19.62
CA SER A 155 0.15 8.64 -20.66
C SER A 155 0.29 10.16 -20.46
N THR A 156 -0.80 10.85 -20.15
CA THR A 156 -0.78 12.29 -19.87
C THR A 156 0.08 12.60 -18.64
N TRP A 157 -0.05 11.79 -17.58
CA TRP A 157 0.75 11.94 -16.38
C TRP A 157 2.23 11.71 -16.67
N TYR A 158 2.59 10.67 -17.44
CA TYR A 158 3.97 10.39 -17.87
C TYR A 158 4.55 11.55 -18.67
N ILE A 159 3.79 12.11 -19.63
CA ILE A 159 4.21 13.23 -20.47
C ILE A 159 4.49 14.49 -19.60
N ARG A 160 3.67 14.77 -18.62
CA ARG A 160 3.89 15.88 -17.67
C ARG A 160 5.20 15.74 -16.90
N HIS A 161 5.65 14.52 -16.65
CA HIS A 161 6.90 14.21 -15.93
C HIS A 161 8.06 13.84 -16.85
N TRP A 162 7.93 14.06 -18.15
CA TRP A 162 8.89 13.67 -19.17
C TRP A 162 10.34 14.08 -18.86
N SER A 163 10.57 15.31 -18.44
CA SER A 163 11.91 15.85 -18.15
C SER A 163 12.62 15.12 -17.02
N THR A 164 11.88 14.50 -16.11
CA THR A 164 12.43 13.77 -14.95
C THR A 164 12.83 12.33 -15.29
N ARG A 165 12.48 11.84 -16.50
CA ARG A 165 12.70 10.45 -16.90
C ARG A 165 14.05 10.25 -17.59
N PRO A 166 14.71 9.08 -17.40
CA PRO A 166 15.92 8.73 -18.11
C PRO A 166 15.74 8.74 -19.64
N PRO A 167 16.74 9.13 -20.45
CA PRO A 167 16.60 9.20 -21.90
C PRO A 167 16.14 7.89 -22.56
N GLY A 168 16.66 6.74 -22.12
CA GLY A 168 16.26 5.44 -22.65
C GLY A 168 14.80 5.06 -22.36
N GLU A 169 14.26 5.49 -21.20
CA GLU A 169 12.85 5.27 -20.87
C GLU A 169 11.93 6.21 -21.65
N ARG A 170 12.37 7.47 -21.87
CA ARG A 170 11.66 8.42 -22.74
C ARG A 170 11.57 7.90 -24.18
N PHE A 171 12.67 7.36 -24.71
CA PHE A 171 12.69 6.75 -26.04
C PHE A 171 11.74 5.55 -26.12
N GLU A 172 11.77 4.66 -25.12
CA GLU A 172 10.87 3.51 -25.02
C GLU A 172 9.39 3.94 -24.99
N PHE A 173 9.06 4.98 -24.19
CA PHE A 173 7.70 5.52 -24.14
C PHE A 173 7.28 6.15 -25.48
N ALA A 174 8.16 6.90 -26.14
CA ALA A 174 7.88 7.46 -27.46
C ALA A 174 7.59 6.36 -28.49
N CYS A 175 8.39 5.28 -28.52
CA CYS A 175 8.14 4.11 -29.36
C CYS A 175 6.79 3.45 -29.03
N SER A 176 6.48 3.28 -27.74
CA SER A 176 5.22 2.71 -27.26
C SER A 176 4.01 3.55 -27.70
N LEU A 177 4.09 4.86 -27.56
CA LEU A 177 3.02 5.79 -27.96
C LEU A 177 2.84 5.80 -29.49
N THR A 178 3.96 5.81 -30.24
CA THR A 178 3.92 5.72 -31.70
C THR A 178 3.27 4.41 -32.17
N PHE A 179 3.65 3.28 -31.54
CA PHE A 179 3.04 1.99 -31.81
C PHE A 179 1.54 2.01 -31.49
N TYR A 180 1.15 2.54 -30.34
CA TYR A 180 -0.26 2.64 -29.93
C TYR A 180 -1.09 3.42 -30.94
N ILE A 181 -0.62 4.61 -31.34
CA ILE A 181 -1.30 5.45 -32.33
C ILE A 181 -1.34 4.75 -33.71
N GLY A 182 -0.21 4.22 -34.16
CA GLY A 182 -0.10 3.52 -35.45
C GLY A 182 -0.98 2.28 -35.53
N PHE A 183 -1.04 1.50 -34.44
CA PHE A 183 -1.89 0.33 -34.33
C PHE A 183 -3.38 0.69 -34.46
N HIS A 184 -3.85 1.72 -33.76
CA HIS A 184 -5.23 2.18 -33.89
C HIS A 184 -5.52 2.75 -35.28
N ALA A 185 -4.61 3.58 -35.80
CA ALA A 185 -4.77 4.16 -37.14
C ALA A 185 -4.84 3.06 -38.21
N PHE A 186 -3.98 2.04 -38.14
CA PHE A 186 -3.98 0.91 -39.06
C PHE A 186 -5.34 0.18 -39.07
N TRP A 187 -5.84 -0.22 -37.92
CA TRP A 187 -7.08 -0.97 -37.82
C TRP A 187 -8.30 -0.13 -38.18
N LEU A 188 -8.36 1.14 -37.77
CA LEU A 188 -9.47 2.05 -38.08
C LEU A 188 -9.53 2.48 -39.55
N SER A 189 -8.40 2.42 -40.27
CA SER A 189 -8.35 2.66 -41.70
C SER A 189 -8.54 1.38 -42.55
N SER A 190 -8.64 0.21 -41.92
CA SER A 190 -8.82 -1.06 -42.57
C SER A 190 -10.30 -1.36 -42.90
N PRO A 191 -10.59 -2.32 -43.80
CA PRO A 191 -11.96 -2.81 -43.99
C PRO A 191 -12.60 -3.42 -42.73
N TYR A 192 -11.80 -3.76 -41.73
CA TYR A 192 -12.21 -4.39 -40.46
C TYR A 192 -12.36 -3.38 -39.31
N ALA A 193 -12.53 -2.09 -39.61
CA ALA A 193 -12.60 -1.04 -38.59
C ALA A 193 -13.77 -1.26 -37.61
N MET A 194 -14.91 -1.75 -38.09
CA MET A 194 -16.08 -2.03 -37.26
C MET A 194 -15.82 -3.24 -36.34
N GLU A 195 -15.24 -4.32 -36.84
CA GLU A 195 -14.87 -5.49 -36.07
C GLU A 195 -13.83 -5.11 -35.00
N PHE A 196 -12.83 -4.33 -35.38
CA PHE A 196 -11.84 -3.82 -34.44
C PHE A 196 -12.47 -2.98 -33.31
N PHE A 197 -13.41 -2.12 -33.67
CA PHE A 197 -14.15 -1.30 -32.72
C PHE A 197 -14.96 -2.16 -31.75
N LEU A 198 -15.73 -3.14 -32.26
CA LEU A 198 -16.61 -3.99 -31.45
C LEU A 198 -15.83 -5.05 -30.64
N VAL A 199 -14.83 -5.69 -31.28
CA VAL A 199 -14.09 -6.80 -30.68
C VAL A 199 -13.06 -6.32 -29.67
N TRP A 200 -12.48 -5.13 -29.87
CA TRP A 200 -11.39 -4.66 -29.03
C TRP A 200 -11.58 -3.29 -28.40
N MET A 201 -11.90 -2.22 -29.15
CA MET A 201 -11.93 -0.87 -28.57
C MET A 201 -13.00 -0.73 -27.46
N ILE A 202 -14.24 -1.21 -27.67
CA ILE A 202 -15.27 -1.21 -26.63
C ILE A 202 -14.87 -2.12 -25.46
N PRO A 203 -14.47 -3.41 -25.67
CA PRO A 203 -13.99 -4.26 -24.59
C PRO A 203 -12.80 -3.69 -23.83
N GLN A 204 -11.89 -2.97 -24.50
CA GLN A 204 -10.78 -2.29 -23.83
C GLN A 204 -11.28 -1.24 -22.83
N ARG A 205 -12.33 -0.48 -23.18
CA ARG A 205 -12.95 0.49 -22.24
C ARG A 205 -13.63 -0.22 -21.08
N ILE A 206 -14.30 -1.34 -21.33
CA ILE A 206 -14.88 -2.18 -20.28
C ILE A 206 -13.78 -2.72 -19.36
N GLY A 207 -12.72 -3.30 -19.92
CA GLY A 207 -11.58 -3.80 -19.14
C GLY A 207 -10.88 -2.70 -18.36
N GLY A 208 -10.63 -1.54 -18.98
CA GLY A 208 -10.07 -0.36 -18.33
C GLY A 208 -10.92 0.14 -17.16
N PHE A 209 -12.24 0.19 -17.34
CA PHE A 209 -13.17 0.51 -16.25
C PHE A 209 -13.04 -0.48 -15.09
N LEU A 210 -13.06 -1.79 -15.37
CA LEU A 210 -12.95 -2.82 -14.33
C LEU A 210 -11.59 -2.75 -13.60
N VAL A 211 -10.49 -2.54 -14.33
CA VAL A 211 -9.15 -2.36 -13.74
C VAL A 211 -9.18 -1.19 -12.76
N VAL A 212 -9.53 0.00 -13.22
CA VAL A 212 -9.49 1.20 -12.40
C VAL A 212 -10.46 1.11 -11.22
N TYR A 213 -11.64 0.54 -11.45
CA TYR A 213 -12.65 0.39 -10.40
C TYR A 213 -12.16 -0.54 -9.29
N PHE A 214 -11.68 -1.75 -9.66
CA PHE A 214 -11.30 -2.78 -8.70
C PHE A 214 -9.88 -2.63 -8.12
N PHE A 215 -8.93 -2.00 -8.83
CA PHE A 215 -7.56 -1.84 -8.33
C PHE A 215 -7.31 -0.46 -7.71
N ALA A 216 -7.96 0.59 -8.18
CA ALA A 216 -7.75 1.94 -7.64
C ALA A 216 -8.95 2.42 -6.82
N ARG A 217 -10.12 2.60 -7.44
CA ARG A 217 -11.21 3.37 -6.86
C ARG A 217 -11.79 2.79 -5.57
N ILE A 218 -12.02 1.48 -5.50
CA ILE A 218 -12.59 0.87 -4.29
C ILE A 218 -11.54 0.45 -3.27
N GLN A 219 -10.27 0.38 -3.68
CA GLN A 219 -9.17 -0.02 -2.81
C GLN A 219 -8.58 1.14 -2.02
N HIS A 220 -8.70 2.37 -2.53
CA HIS A 220 -8.08 3.55 -1.93
C HIS A 220 -9.15 4.49 -1.37
N PRO A 221 -9.11 4.83 -0.06
CA PRO A 221 -9.93 5.87 0.51
C PRO A 221 -9.39 7.25 0.11
N ALA A 222 -10.28 8.13 -0.38
CA ALA A 222 -9.89 9.49 -0.74
C ALA A 222 -9.40 10.28 0.48
N GLY A 223 -8.33 11.05 0.30
CA GLY A 223 -7.85 12.02 1.29
C GLY A 223 -6.97 11.45 2.39
N VAL A 224 -6.52 10.21 2.27
CA VAL A 224 -5.52 9.61 3.17
C VAL A 224 -4.24 9.37 2.40
N THR A 225 -3.15 10.03 2.80
CA THR A 225 -1.86 9.90 2.14
C THR A 225 -0.98 8.84 2.79
N TRP A 226 -0.08 8.23 1.99
CA TRP A 226 0.92 7.29 2.49
C TRP A 226 1.83 7.90 3.57
N GLU A 227 2.15 9.17 3.45
CA GLU A 227 2.99 9.87 4.42
C GLU A 227 2.31 10.04 5.79
N GLU A 228 0.99 10.29 5.79
CA GLU A 228 0.22 10.51 7.02
C GLU A 228 -0.17 9.20 7.70
N ALA A 229 -0.62 8.22 6.92
CA ALA A 229 -1.14 6.97 7.45
C ALA A 229 -1.00 5.81 6.45
N PRO A 230 0.21 5.24 6.27
CA PRO A 230 0.50 4.21 5.25
C PRO A 230 -0.50 3.04 5.27
N VAL A 231 -0.86 2.58 6.46
CA VAL A 231 -1.76 1.44 6.68
C VAL A 231 -3.20 1.73 6.25
N ARG A 232 -3.55 3.03 6.09
CA ARG A 232 -4.91 3.48 5.80
C ARG A 232 -5.11 3.95 4.37
N THR A 233 -4.06 3.96 3.56
CA THR A 233 -4.15 4.34 2.14
C THR A 233 -4.85 3.30 1.30
N THR A 234 -5.07 2.10 1.84
CA THR A 234 -5.73 0.99 1.17
C THR A 234 -6.69 0.29 2.12
N VAL A 235 -7.66 -0.45 1.57
CA VAL A 235 -8.67 -1.15 2.34
C VAL A 235 -8.52 -2.67 2.24
N HIS A 236 -9.00 -3.38 3.28
CA HIS A 236 -9.34 -4.79 3.18
C HIS A 236 -10.81 -4.94 2.78
N ILE A 237 -11.09 -5.76 1.77
CA ILE A 237 -12.45 -6.10 1.35
C ILE A 237 -12.74 -7.53 1.81
N PRO A 238 -13.55 -7.76 2.87
CA PRO A 238 -13.95 -9.10 3.26
C PRO A 238 -14.63 -9.80 2.08
N SER A 239 -14.10 -10.94 1.68
CA SER A 239 -14.53 -11.62 0.46
C SER A 239 -14.81 -13.09 0.69
N ASN A 240 -15.74 -13.62 -0.09
CA ASN A 240 -15.93 -15.06 -0.28
C ASN A 240 -15.08 -15.54 -1.49
N PRO A 241 -14.98 -16.84 -1.74
CA PRO A 241 -14.18 -17.36 -2.85
C PRO A 241 -14.56 -16.78 -4.22
N LEU A 242 -15.84 -16.51 -4.48
CA LEU A 242 -16.31 -15.94 -5.73
C LEU A 242 -15.80 -14.50 -5.92
N VAL A 243 -15.93 -13.66 -4.89
CA VAL A 243 -15.42 -12.29 -4.91
C VAL A 243 -13.89 -12.28 -5.02
N THR A 244 -13.20 -13.19 -4.33
CA THR A 244 -11.75 -13.31 -4.40
C THR A 244 -11.28 -13.63 -5.83
N VAL A 245 -11.96 -14.55 -6.51
CA VAL A 245 -11.66 -14.91 -7.90
C VAL A 245 -12.00 -13.74 -8.84
N ALA A 246 -13.18 -13.13 -8.69
CA ALA A 246 -13.60 -12.00 -9.52
C ALA A 246 -12.67 -10.79 -9.40
N MET A 247 -12.10 -10.56 -8.22
CA MET A 247 -11.13 -9.50 -7.97
C MET A 247 -9.67 -9.95 -8.17
N LEU A 248 -9.42 -11.17 -8.64
CA LEU A 248 -8.07 -11.72 -8.83
C LEU A 248 -7.20 -11.58 -7.58
N GLY A 249 -7.77 -11.81 -6.40
CA GLY A 249 -7.09 -11.71 -5.10
C GLY A 249 -6.92 -10.29 -4.56
N GLN A 250 -7.32 -9.24 -5.29
CA GLN A 250 -7.12 -7.84 -4.90
C GLN A 250 -7.97 -7.39 -3.70
N CYS A 251 -8.86 -8.21 -3.18
CA CYS A 251 -9.61 -7.92 -1.96
C CYS A 251 -8.74 -7.70 -0.71
N VAL A 252 -7.47 -8.10 -0.77
CA VAL A 252 -6.45 -7.81 0.26
C VAL A 252 -5.35 -6.88 -0.27
N HIS A 253 -5.74 -5.87 -1.03
CA HIS A 253 -4.81 -4.90 -1.65
C HIS A 253 -3.92 -4.16 -0.64
N CYS A 254 -4.38 -4.00 0.59
CA CYS A 254 -3.57 -3.51 1.70
C CYS A 254 -2.31 -4.35 1.92
N LEU A 255 -2.40 -5.70 1.82
CA LEU A 255 -1.23 -6.57 1.87
C LEU A 255 -0.26 -6.28 0.73
N HIS A 256 -0.78 -6.04 -0.49
CA HIS A 256 0.02 -5.72 -1.65
C HIS A 256 0.85 -4.45 -1.45
N HIS A 257 0.30 -3.38 -0.88
CA HIS A 257 1.05 -2.17 -0.58
C HIS A 257 2.17 -2.39 0.45
N PHE A 258 2.02 -3.33 1.38
CA PHE A 258 3.06 -3.69 2.35
C PHE A 258 4.09 -4.66 1.78
N LEU A 259 3.65 -5.64 1.01
CA LEU A 259 4.46 -6.74 0.51
C LEU A 259 4.30 -6.90 -1.01
N PRO A 260 4.71 -5.89 -1.79
CA PRO A 260 4.42 -5.83 -3.23
C PRO A 260 5.08 -6.95 -4.05
N THR A 261 6.07 -7.65 -3.49
CA THR A 261 6.72 -8.80 -4.14
C THR A 261 5.93 -10.10 -4.01
N VAL A 262 4.86 -10.13 -3.22
CA VAL A 262 3.95 -11.29 -3.15
C VAL A 262 3.12 -11.33 -4.43
N PRO A 263 3.16 -12.42 -5.23
CA PRO A 263 2.33 -12.52 -6.43
C PRO A 263 0.86 -12.74 -6.05
N PHE A 264 -0.07 -12.29 -6.93
CA PHE A 264 -1.51 -12.25 -6.67
C PHE A 264 -2.11 -13.57 -6.14
N TYR A 265 -1.66 -14.72 -6.65
CA TYR A 265 -2.18 -16.03 -6.25
C TYR A 265 -1.74 -16.48 -4.85
N ARG A 266 -0.85 -15.74 -4.19
CA ARG A 266 -0.43 -15.95 -2.80
C ARG A 266 -1.10 -14.97 -1.83
N TYR A 267 -1.79 -13.93 -2.29
CA TYR A 267 -2.34 -12.87 -1.43
C TYR A 267 -3.22 -13.40 -0.30
N HIS A 268 -4.15 -14.28 -0.61
CA HIS A 268 -5.03 -14.84 0.42
C HIS A 268 -4.26 -15.65 1.47
N ARG A 269 -3.30 -16.49 1.05
CA ARG A 269 -2.47 -17.27 1.97
C ARG A 269 -1.57 -16.37 2.82
N ALA A 270 -1.02 -15.33 2.23
CA ALA A 270 -0.19 -14.36 2.94
C ALA A 270 -1.01 -13.55 3.94
N TRP A 271 -2.24 -13.17 3.58
CA TRP A 271 -3.17 -12.53 4.51
C TRP A 271 -3.48 -13.42 5.71
N GLU A 272 -3.83 -14.69 5.49
CA GLU A 272 -4.12 -15.63 6.56
C GLU A 272 -2.90 -15.89 7.46
N ALA A 273 -1.70 -15.97 6.87
CA ALA A 273 -0.46 -16.17 7.63
C ALA A 273 -0.10 -14.96 8.51
N GLY A 274 -0.44 -13.74 8.08
CA GLY A 274 -0.17 -12.50 8.80
C GLY A 274 -1.40 -11.88 9.47
N ARG A 275 -2.54 -12.55 9.53
CA ARG A 275 -3.84 -11.99 9.96
C ARG A 275 -3.75 -11.28 11.31
N SER A 276 -3.23 -11.94 12.34
CA SER A 276 -3.12 -11.37 13.68
C SER A 276 -2.33 -10.05 13.69
N LEU A 277 -1.28 -9.97 12.88
CA LEU A 277 -0.46 -8.77 12.75
C LEU A 277 -1.21 -7.67 11.99
N PHE A 278 -1.90 -8.00 10.88
CA PHE A 278 -2.64 -7.02 10.08
C PHE A 278 -3.86 -6.47 10.83
N GLU A 279 -4.56 -7.30 11.61
CA GLU A 279 -5.71 -6.89 12.41
C GLU A 279 -5.33 -5.85 13.48
N THR A 280 -4.11 -5.93 14.05
CA THR A 280 -3.61 -4.94 15.01
C THR A 280 -3.32 -3.57 14.39
N GLN A 281 -3.21 -3.50 13.06
CA GLN A 281 -2.83 -2.26 12.34
C GLN A 281 -4.01 -1.34 12.02
N ASN A 282 -5.23 -1.67 12.40
CA ASN A 282 -6.42 -0.88 12.09
C ASN A 282 -6.57 -0.57 10.59
N ILE A 283 -6.34 -1.58 9.75
CA ILE A 283 -6.55 -1.48 8.30
C ILE A 283 -8.02 -1.19 8.03
N PRO A 284 -8.36 -0.17 7.23
CA PRO A 284 -9.73 0.13 6.90
C PRO A 284 -10.40 -1.06 6.19
N VAL A 285 -11.66 -1.34 6.57
CA VAL A 285 -12.45 -2.42 5.95
C VAL A 285 -13.57 -1.79 5.13
N ARG A 286 -13.69 -2.18 3.87
CA ARG A 286 -14.79 -1.80 2.98
C ARG A 286 -15.61 -3.03 2.61
N ARG A 287 -16.91 -3.01 2.83
CA ARG A 287 -17.81 -4.07 2.37
C ARG A 287 -18.22 -3.81 0.92
N LEU A 288 -17.95 -4.79 0.04
CA LEU A 288 -18.42 -4.75 -1.34
C LEU A 288 -19.97 -4.75 -1.34
N PHE A 289 -20.58 -3.90 -2.15
CA PHE A 289 -22.05 -3.73 -2.25
C PHE A 289 -22.76 -3.15 -1.04
N SER A 290 -22.04 -2.61 -0.04
CA SER A 290 -22.68 -1.80 0.99
C SER A 290 -23.03 -0.42 0.42
N PRO A 291 -24.27 0.07 0.58
CA PRO A 291 -24.62 1.44 0.19
C PRO A 291 -23.90 2.49 1.05
N ALA A 292 -23.49 2.12 2.25
CA ALA A 292 -22.61 2.93 3.08
C ALA A 292 -21.16 2.69 2.68
N THR A 293 -20.48 3.73 2.26
CA THR A 293 -19.01 3.78 2.16
C THR A 293 -18.38 3.81 3.56
N GLU A 294 -18.88 3.02 4.48
CA GLU A 294 -18.31 2.87 5.80
C GLU A 294 -16.96 2.17 5.66
N ILE A 295 -15.92 2.97 5.64
CA ILE A 295 -14.59 2.51 6.00
C ILE A 295 -14.67 2.25 7.50
N LEU A 296 -15.00 1.01 7.86
CA LEU A 296 -14.92 0.56 9.24
C LEU A 296 -13.43 0.55 9.59
N VAL A 297 -12.95 1.69 10.04
CA VAL A 297 -11.71 1.68 10.81
C VAL A 297 -12.10 0.96 12.09
N PRO A 298 -11.50 -0.21 12.41
CA PRO A 298 -11.69 -0.81 13.73
C PRO A 298 -11.47 0.32 14.72
N GLN A 299 -12.43 0.55 15.62
CA GLN A 299 -12.28 1.63 16.60
C GLN A 299 -10.90 1.41 17.19
N ARG A 300 -10.05 2.42 17.06
CA ARG A 300 -8.83 2.49 17.85
C ARG A 300 -9.27 2.07 19.23
N GLU A 301 -8.71 1.00 19.78
CA GLU A 301 -8.81 0.77 21.22
C GLU A 301 -8.66 2.13 21.83
N THR A 302 -9.69 2.59 22.53
CA THR A 302 -9.70 3.92 23.13
C THR A 302 -8.42 3.97 23.91
N ARG A 303 -7.44 4.76 23.44
CA ARG A 303 -6.17 4.86 24.12
C ARG A 303 -6.52 5.24 25.52
N GLU A 304 -6.30 4.36 26.48
CA GLU A 304 -6.43 4.71 27.88
C GLU A 304 -5.36 5.74 28.16
N TRP A 305 -5.78 7.00 28.16
CA TRP A 305 -4.95 8.10 28.53
C TRP A 305 -5.01 8.27 30.04
N GLN A 306 -3.84 8.27 30.66
CA GLN A 306 -3.69 8.54 32.09
C GLN A 306 -3.00 9.89 32.26
N GLU A 307 -3.54 10.73 33.12
CA GLU A 307 -2.86 11.95 33.55
C GLU A 307 -1.78 11.59 34.55
N LEU A 308 -0.50 11.80 34.19
CA LEU A 308 0.66 11.58 35.03
C LEU A 308 1.32 12.91 35.38
N GLU A 309 2.08 12.91 36.45
CA GLU A 309 2.88 14.05 36.90
C GLU A 309 4.36 13.81 36.57
N VAL A 310 5.02 14.85 36.08
CA VAL A 310 6.47 14.85 35.90
C VAL A 310 7.13 14.96 37.26
N VAL A 311 7.70 13.88 37.78
CA VAL A 311 8.31 13.83 39.09
C VAL A 311 9.78 14.25 39.09
N ALA A 312 10.47 14.08 37.93
CA ALA A 312 11.84 14.55 37.76
C ALA A 312 12.14 14.90 36.31
N VAL A 313 13.02 15.86 36.09
CA VAL A 313 13.61 16.25 34.81
C VAL A 313 15.10 16.38 34.99
N GLU A 314 15.89 15.71 34.15
CA GLU A 314 17.35 15.70 34.24
C GLU A 314 17.96 15.92 32.85
N ASP A 315 18.96 16.79 32.75
CA ASP A 315 19.77 16.90 31.51
C ASP A 315 20.78 15.74 31.47
N VAL A 316 20.57 14.77 30.60
CA VAL A 316 21.38 13.52 30.51
C VAL A 316 22.45 13.58 29.43
N ALA A 317 22.28 14.44 28.42
CA ALA A 317 23.26 14.73 27.39
C ALA A 317 22.97 16.07 26.72
N GLN A 318 23.85 16.55 25.85
CA GLN A 318 23.65 17.80 25.12
C GLN A 318 22.33 17.77 24.32
N GLY A 319 21.40 18.66 24.66
CA GLY A 319 20.08 18.76 24.07
C GLY A 319 19.15 17.57 24.37
N THR A 320 19.48 16.72 25.33
CA THR A 320 18.69 15.55 25.71
C THR A 320 18.32 15.58 27.16
N ARG A 321 17.01 15.50 27.46
CA ARG A 321 16.45 15.43 28.79
C ARG A 321 15.77 14.11 29.08
N SER A 322 16.00 13.59 30.27
CA SER A 322 15.21 12.50 30.84
C SER A 322 14.01 13.07 31.57
N PHE A 323 12.86 12.49 31.36
CA PHE A 323 11.61 12.82 32.05
C PHE A 323 11.11 11.58 32.78
N VAL A 324 10.78 11.74 34.05
CA VAL A 324 10.21 10.69 34.90
C VAL A 324 8.77 11.04 35.22
N PHE A 325 7.86 10.11 34.96
CA PHE A 325 6.43 10.31 35.17
C PHE A 325 5.93 9.36 36.26
N GLY A 326 5.13 9.86 37.16
CA GLY A 326 4.49 9.10 38.23
C GLY A 326 3.01 9.42 38.35
N VAL A 327 2.28 8.62 39.11
CA VAL A 327 0.89 8.91 39.44
C VAL A 327 0.83 10.16 40.33
N PRO A 328 -0.01 11.17 40.03
CA PRO A 328 -0.10 12.39 40.84
C PRO A 328 -0.43 12.09 42.28
N ALA A 329 0.15 12.86 43.21
CA ALA A 329 -0.09 12.70 44.63
C ALA A 329 -1.59 12.78 44.96
N GLY A 330 -2.11 11.79 45.67
CA GLY A 330 -3.54 11.69 46.04
C GLY A 330 -4.45 11.08 44.98
N ALA A 331 -3.96 10.81 43.76
CA ALA A 331 -4.71 10.07 42.77
C ALA A 331 -4.71 8.55 43.06
N LYS A 332 -5.84 7.91 42.83
CA LYS A 332 -5.95 6.43 42.90
C LYS A 332 -5.55 5.87 41.54
N GLY A 333 -4.56 5.01 41.48
CA GLY A 333 -4.14 4.32 40.26
C GLY A 333 -2.74 3.73 40.39
N THR A 334 -2.43 2.78 39.51
CA THR A 334 -1.09 2.19 39.36
C THR A 334 -0.68 2.34 37.90
N LEU A 335 0.62 2.44 37.67
CA LEU A 335 1.12 2.41 36.28
C LEU A 335 1.02 0.98 35.73
N PRO A 336 0.46 0.80 34.54
CA PRO A 336 0.52 -0.49 33.83
C PRO A 336 1.96 -0.98 33.71
N PRO A 337 2.22 -2.29 33.91
CA PRO A 337 3.56 -2.85 33.74
C PRO A 337 4.00 -2.77 32.27
N PHE A 338 5.31 -2.78 32.04
CA PHE A 338 5.88 -2.78 30.71
C PHE A 338 7.06 -3.78 30.62
N GLU A 339 7.44 -4.13 29.41
CA GLU A 339 8.57 -5.00 29.11
C GLU A 339 9.66 -4.23 28.36
N ALA A 340 10.87 -4.79 28.32
CA ALA A 340 11.96 -4.23 27.52
C ALA A 340 11.55 -4.07 26.04
N GLY A 341 11.81 -2.90 25.45
CA GLY A 341 11.37 -2.54 24.09
C GLY A 341 10.04 -1.79 24.04
N ALA A 342 9.37 -1.59 25.19
CA ALA A 342 8.12 -0.85 25.25
C ALA A 342 8.33 0.67 25.07
N HIS A 343 7.27 1.33 24.60
CA HIS A 343 7.18 2.78 24.44
C HIS A 343 5.84 3.29 24.92
N ILE A 344 5.78 4.59 25.18
CA ILE A 344 4.56 5.32 25.55
C ILE A 344 4.28 6.44 24.55
N ASP A 345 3.01 6.79 24.42
CA ASP A 345 2.59 8.02 23.73
C ASP A 345 2.53 9.17 24.73
N VAL A 346 3.13 10.29 24.40
CA VAL A 346 3.06 11.53 25.18
C VAL A 346 2.33 12.59 24.40
N ARG A 347 1.33 13.23 25.01
CA ARG A 347 0.54 14.30 24.38
C ARG A 347 0.99 15.65 24.91
N SER A 348 1.40 16.55 24.00
CA SER A 348 1.66 17.95 24.34
C SER A 348 0.37 18.72 24.64
N ARG A 349 0.47 19.90 25.23
CA ARG A 349 -0.67 20.81 25.46
C ARG A 349 -1.34 21.23 24.17
N GLU A 350 -0.59 21.34 23.08
CA GLU A 350 -1.11 21.64 21.74
C GLU A 350 -1.79 20.43 21.06
N GLY A 351 -1.87 19.29 21.76
CA GLY A 351 -2.48 18.06 21.24
C GLY A 351 -1.58 17.21 20.35
N LEU A 352 -0.31 17.57 20.15
CA LEU A 352 0.67 16.77 19.42
C LEU A 352 0.97 15.48 20.20
N VAL A 353 0.84 14.33 19.56
CA VAL A 353 1.17 13.04 20.16
C VAL A 353 2.48 12.52 19.57
N ARG A 354 3.41 12.12 20.45
CA ARG A 354 4.71 11.52 20.06
C ARG A 354 5.00 10.29 20.88
N GLN A 355 5.68 9.34 20.25
CA GLN A 355 6.09 8.08 20.86
C GLN A 355 7.51 8.19 21.39
N TYR A 356 7.73 7.69 22.61
CA TYR A 356 9.04 7.64 23.24
C TYR A 356 9.26 6.29 23.90
N SER A 357 10.44 5.70 23.65
CA SER A 357 10.85 4.45 24.30
C SER A 357 10.97 4.62 25.81
N LEU A 358 10.52 3.61 26.54
CA LEU A 358 10.75 3.53 27.98
C LEU A 358 12.19 3.07 28.23
N CYS A 359 12.96 3.87 28.96
CA CYS A 359 14.36 3.60 29.32
C CYS A 359 14.59 3.31 30.80
N GLY A 360 13.51 3.14 31.55
CA GLY A 360 13.55 2.66 32.95
C GLY A 360 13.59 1.14 33.05
N SER A 361 13.81 0.62 34.25
CA SER A 361 13.72 -0.81 34.53
C SER A 361 12.25 -1.28 34.49
N PRO A 362 11.90 -2.36 33.78
CA PRO A 362 10.57 -2.95 33.85
C PRO A 362 10.13 -3.41 35.25
N SER A 363 11.08 -3.62 36.17
CA SER A 363 10.80 -3.92 37.58
C SER A 363 10.39 -2.71 38.40
N GLU A 364 10.65 -1.49 37.91
CA GLU A 364 10.28 -0.24 38.56
C GLU A 364 8.87 0.18 38.15
N GLN A 365 7.87 -0.28 38.87
CA GLN A 365 6.45 -0.06 38.52
C GLN A 365 5.88 1.27 39.03
N ALA A 366 6.67 2.05 39.77
CA ALA A 366 6.22 3.32 40.30
C ALA A 366 6.33 4.48 39.30
N TYR A 367 7.19 4.36 38.30
CA TYR A 367 7.52 5.45 37.39
C TYR A 367 7.74 4.96 35.96
N TYR A 368 7.42 5.82 35.01
CA TYR A 368 7.89 5.70 33.63
C TYR A 368 9.03 6.67 33.38
N ARG A 369 10.07 6.24 32.70
CA ARG A 369 11.19 7.09 32.30
C ARG A 369 11.36 7.07 30.78
N ILE A 370 11.49 8.26 30.19
CA ILE A 370 11.83 8.44 28.78
C ILE A 370 12.98 9.43 28.65
N ALA A 371 13.72 9.39 27.56
CA ALA A 371 14.68 10.40 27.17
C ALA A 371 14.30 11.04 25.84
N ILE A 372 14.29 12.39 25.80
CA ILE A 372 13.90 13.16 24.62
C ILE A 372 15.07 14.04 24.20
N LYS A 373 15.54 13.84 22.97
CA LYS A 373 16.46 14.78 22.32
C LYS A 373 15.66 15.90 21.65
N ARG A 374 16.03 17.14 21.93
CA ARG A 374 15.41 18.31 21.31
C ARG A 374 15.87 18.44 19.86
N GLU A 375 14.94 18.33 18.92
CA GLU A 375 15.19 18.56 17.50
C GLU A 375 14.58 19.92 17.11
N ASN A 376 15.45 20.89 16.78
CA ASN A 376 15.01 22.25 16.47
C ASN A 376 14.36 22.35 15.10
N ASP A 377 14.83 21.54 14.13
CA ASP A 377 14.35 21.48 12.74
C ASP A 377 13.31 20.37 12.54
N GLY A 378 12.82 19.76 13.61
CA GLY A 378 11.83 18.70 13.58
C GLY A 378 10.38 19.22 13.47
N ARG A 379 9.41 18.28 13.53
CA ARG A 379 7.95 18.56 13.46
C ARG A 379 7.39 19.14 14.77
N GLY A 380 8.17 19.83 15.57
CA GLY A 380 7.77 20.59 16.76
C GLY A 380 7.56 19.77 18.06
N GLY A 381 7.30 18.46 17.99
CA GLY A 381 6.91 17.68 19.16
C GLY A 381 7.95 17.59 20.27
N SER A 382 9.22 17.30 19.97
CA SER A 382 10.29 17.27 20.99
C SER A 382 10.59 18.65 21.57
N LYS A 383 10.50 19.70 20.74
CA LYS A 383 10.65 21.09 21.18
C LYS A 383 9.54 21.48 22.17
N ALA A 384 8.27 21.22 21.82
CA ALA A 384 7.12 21.49 22.67
C ALA A 384 7.27 20.80 24.03
N LEU A 385 7.60 19.51 24.06
CA LEU A 385 7.75 18.77 25.31
C LEU A 385 8.91 19.27 26.19
N HIS A 386 10.04 19.70 25.58
CA HIS A 386 11.13 20.33 26.33
C HIS A 386 10.75 21.67 26.96
N GLU A 387 9.83 22.42 26.36
CA GLU A 387 9.34 23.72 26.83
C GLU A 387 8.19 23.56 27.82
N GLU A 388 7.33 22.54 27.65
CA GLU A 388 6.13 22.34 28.46
C GLU A 388 6.35 21.52 29.72
N LEU A 389 7.28 20.53 29.70
CA LEU A 389 7.44 19.57 30.78
C LEU A 389 8.49 20.05 31.79
N GLN A 390 8.01 20.34 32.98
CA GLN A 390 8.83 20.67 34.17
C GLN A 390 8.35 19.81 35.33
N THR A 391 9.18 19.64 36.34
CA THR A 391 8.79 18.94 37.59
C THR A 391 7.50 19.54 38.14
N GLY A 392 6.50 18.70 38.41
CA GLY A 392 5.15 19.08 38.81
C GLY A 392 4.17 19.29 37.66
N SER A 393 4.61 19.30 36.41
CA SER A 393 3.70 19.39 35.25
C SER A 393 2.85 18.14 35.11
N ARG A 394 1.57 18.31 34.75
CA ARG A 394 0.69 17.18 34.38
C ARG A 394 0.69 16.97 32.86
N VAL A 395 0.68 15.72 32.43
CA VAL A 395 0.75 15.31 31.04
C VAL A 395 -0.07 14.05 30.79
N SER A 396 -0.79 14.03 29.69
CA SER A 396 -1.53 12.83 29.24
C SER A 396 -0.59 11.83 28.59
N ILE A 397 -0.51 10.63 29.15
CA ILE A 397 0.34 9.53 28.68
C ILE A 397 -0.54 8.34 28.34
N GLY A 398 -0.32 7.77 27.16
CA GLY A 398 -0.95 6.52 26.73
C GLY A 398 -0.30 5.30 27.39
N ALA A 399 -1.08 4.25 27.65
CA ALA A 399 -0.57 3.00 28.22
C ALA A 399 0.62 2.44 27.42
N PRO A 400 1.61 1.81 28.08
CA PRO A 400 2.76 1.21 27.43
C PRO A 400 2.37 0.19 26.38
N ARG A 401 3.09 0.20 25.24
CA ARG A 401 2.96 -0.79 24.18
C ARG A 401 4.33 -1.30 23.80
N ASN A 402 4.44 -2.58 23.50
CA ASN A 402 5.70 -3.17 23.10
C ASN A 402 5.64 -3.61 21.62
N ASN A 403 6.20 -2.80 20.74
CA ASN A 403 6.34 -3.11 19.32
C ASN A 403 7.74 -3.64 18.97
N PHE A 404 8.61 -3.77 19.96
CA PHE A 404 9.99 -4.26 19.82
C PHE A 404 10.35 -5.27 20.93
N PRO A 405 9.58 -6.36 21.08
CA PRO A 405 9.84 -7.33 22.14
C PRO A 405 11.15 -8.07 21.92
N LEU A 406 11.84 -8.39 23.01
CA LEU A 406 12.96 -9.32 22.97
C LEU A 406 12.45 -10.71 22.59
N LEU A 407 13.20 -11.46 21.79
CA LEU A 407 12.87 -12.84 21.44
C LEU A 407 13.12 -13.74 22.65
N PRO A 408 12.11 -14.42 23.21
CA PRO A 408 12.25 -15.16 24.45
C PRO A 408 13.27 -16.32 24.39
N ASP A 409 13.51 -16.86 23.20
CA ASP A 409 14.40 -18.00 22.97
C ASP A 409 15.80 -17.61 22.46
N ALA A 410 16.12 -16.32 22.39
CA ALA A 410 17.43 -15.87 21.94
C ALA A 410 18.48 -16.11 23.02
N ARG A 411 19.56 -16.80 22.66
CA ARG A 411 20.69 -17.08 23.57
C ARG A 411 21.60 -15.87 23.77
N GLU A 412 21.58 -14.95 22.82
CA GLU A 412 22.44 -13.76 22.77
C GLU A 412 21.75 -12.63 22.01
N TYR A 413 21.97 -11.40 22.44
CA TYR A 413 21.50 -10.18 21.76
C TYR A 413 22.68 -9.30 21.42
N THR A 414 22.73 -8.83 20.17
CA THR A 414 23.59 -7.74 19.76
C THR A 414 22.74 -6.48 19.60
N LEU A 415 22.93 -5.50 20.47
CA LEU A 415 22.25 -4.23 20.41
C LEU A 415 23.11 -3.21 19.64
N VAL A 416 22.56 -2.62 18.61
CA VAL A 416 23.18 -1.56 17.82
C VAL A 416 22.37 -0.29 17.98
N ALA A 417 22.95 0.73 18.59
CA ALA A 417 22.28 2.01 18.84
C ALA A 417 23.06 3.17 18.24
N GLY A 418 22.36 4.14 17.63
CA GLY A 418 22.90 5.38 17.10
C GLY A 418 22.20 6.60 17.75
N GLY A 419 22.97 7.52 18.31
CA GLY A 419 22.43 8.71 18.97
C GLY A 419 21.49 8.38 20.11
N ILE A 420 20.26 8.97 20.08
CA ILE A 420 19.24 8.72 21.12
C ILE A 420 18.71 7.28 21.09
N GLY A 421 18.97 6.50 20.05
CA GLY A 421 18.54 5.11 19.94
C GLY A 421 19.15 4.15 20.98
N VAL A 422 19.97 4.65 21.89
CA VAL A 422 20.47 3.91 23.08
C VAL A 422 19.40 3.71 24.16
N THR A 423 18.28 4.43 24.07
CA THR A 423 17.18 4.38 25.03
C THR A 423 16.23 3.22 24.83
#